data_905caf51d8fa17921bc6ef38414f7de2
#
_entry.id   905caf51d8fa17921bc6ef38414f7de2
#
_cell.length_a   1.000
_cell.length_b   1.000
_cell.length_c   1.000
_cell.angle_alpha   90.00
_cell.angle_beta   90.00
_cell.angle_gamma   90.00
#
_symmetry.space_group_name_H-M   'P 1'
#
loop_
_entity.id
_entity.type
_entity.pdbx_description
1 polymer ?
#
loop_
_entity_poly.entity_id
_entity_poly.type
_entity_poly.pdbx_seq_one_letter_code
_entity_poly.pdbx_strand_id
1 'polypeptide(L)'
;MKKIVYVFLFFTCLSFTQNKFINEPLVSEIFTADPSAHVFNGKIYVYPSHDIIEKNPLYDDCGSQYAMRDYRVLSMDYIGGPVTIHDVALDLDDVPWAKRQFWAPDAAEKDGKYYLYFPTKDKEDIFKIGVAVSNKPEGPFKSKKNPIEGSYSM
;
A
#
# COMPACT_ATOMS: atom_id res chain seq x y z
N MET A 1 -69.93 -16.05 -33.45
CA MET A 1 -68.50 -15.75 -33.79
C MET A 1 -67.82 -15.21 -32.54
N LYS A 2 -66.91 -16.01 -31.91
CA LYS A 2 -66.17 -15.57 -30.72
C LYS A 2 -64.85 -14.90 -31.18
N LYS A 3 -64.71 -13.62 -30.83
CA LYS A 3 -63.45 -12.90 -31.10
C LYS A 3 -62.45 -13.23 -29.99
N ILE A 4 -61.32 -13.86 -30.38
CA ILE A 4 -60.20 -14.13 -29.50
C ILE A 4 -59.29 -12.87 -29.56
N VAL A 5 -59.12 -12.23 -28.39
CA VAL A 5 -58.17 -11.10 -28.23
C VAL A 5 -56.87 -11.66 -27.69
N TYR A 6 -55.80 -11.57 -28.49
CA TYR A 6 -54.45 -11.91 -28.05
C TYR A 6 -53.84 -10.70 -27.36
N VAL A 7 -53.55 -10.79 -26.08
CA VAL A 7 -52.80 -9.84 -25.28
C VAL A 7 -51.33 -10.20 -25.38
N PHE A 8 -50.55 -9.44 -26.10
CA PHE A 8 -49.09 -9.54 -26.14
C PHE A 8 -48.50 -8.83 -24.91
N LEU A 9 -48.04 -9.56 -23.92
CA LEU A 9 -47.24 -9.03 -22.81
C LEU A 9 -45.80 -8.85 -23.28
N PHE A 10 -45.42 -7.56 -23.52
CA PHE A 10 -44.04 -7.20 -23.73
C PHE A 10 -43.31 -7.19 -22.37
N PHE A 11 -42.50 -8.22 -22.11
CA PHE A 11 -41.53 -8.21 -21.01
C PHE A 11 -40.31 -7.40 -21.47
N THR A 12 -40.21 -6.14 -21.05
CA THR A 12 -39.00 -5.37 -21.19
C THR A 12 -37.99 -5.85 -20.13
N CYS A 13 -37.05 -6.69 -20.55
CA CYS A 13 -35.87 -7.04 -19.74
C CYS A 13 -35.01 -5.77 -19.62
N LEU A 14 -35.09 -5.07 -18.49
CA LEU A 14 -34.12 -4.04 -18.12
C LEU A 14 -32.81 -4.75 -17.75
N SER A 15 -31.92 -4.86 -18.72
CA SER A 15 -30.54 -5.28 -18.47
C SER A 15 -29.81 -4.14 -17.74
N PHE A 16 -29.69 -4.22 -16.43
CA PHE A 16 -28.74 -3.43 -15.68
C PHE A 16 -27.35 -3.94 -16.05
N THR A 17 -26.65 -3.25 -16.94
CA THR A 17 -25.22 -3.37 -17.11
C THR A 17 -24.58 -2.77 -15.85
N GLN A 18 -24.35 -3.60 -14.85
CA GLN A 18 -23.42 -3.25 -13.80
C GLN A 18 -22.04 -3.15 -14.47
N ASN A 19 -21.45 -1.96 -14.51
CA ASN A 19 -20.03 -1.79 -14.81
C ASN A 19 -19.24 -2.51 -13.70
N LYS A 20 -19.07 -3.81 -13.86
CA LYS A 20 -18.23 -4.58 -12.96
C LYS A 20 -16.80 -4.23 -13.35
N PHE A 21 -16.13 -3.45 -12.53
CA PHE A 21 -14.67 -3.31 -12.66
C PHE A 21 -14.08 -4.72 -12.67
N ILE A 22 -13.19 -4.99 -13.63
CA ILE A 22 -12.55 -6.29 -13.77
C ILE A 22 -11.72 -6.59 -12.52
N ASN A 23 -11.18 -5.53 -11.88
CA ASN A 23 -10.45 -5.60 -10.62
C ASN A 23 -10.91 -4.45 -9.71
N GLU A 24 -11.44 -4.78 -8.55
CA GLU A 24 -11.65 -3.82 -7.47
C GLU A 24 -10.32 -3.60 -6.73
N PRO A 25 -10.06 -2.40 -6.17
CA PRO A 25 -8.89 -2.18 -5.35
C PRO A 25 -8.90 -3.12 -4.12
N LEU A 26 -7.72 -3.54 -3.67
CA LEU A 26 -7.59 -4.40 -2.48
C LEU A 26 -8.19 -3.74 -1.23
N VAL A 27 -8.03 -2.44 -1.11
CA VAL A 27 -8.55 -1.60 -0.02
C VAL A 27 -9.00 -0.25 -0.58
N SER A 28 -9.99 0.35 0.05
CA SER A 28 -10.52 1.68 -0.28
C SER A 28 -10.48 2.65 0.90
N GLU A 29 -10.11 2.16 2.08
CA GLU A 29 -10.10 2.91 3.33
C GLU A 29 -8.86 3.78 3.50
N ILE A 30 -7.79 3.44 2.79
CA ILE A 30 -6.53 4.19 2.76
C ILE A 30 -6.02 4.33 1.33
N PHE A 31 -5.28 5.40 1.05
CA PHE A 31 -4.61 5.59 -0.23
C PHE A 31 -3.23 4.95 -0.19
N THR A 32 -2.93 4.13 -1.18
CA THR A 32 -1.65 3.40 -1.26
C THR A 32 -1.13 3.36 -2.68
N ALA A 33 0.21 3.31 -2.82
CA ALA A 33 0.88 3.19 -4.11
C ALA A 33 2.10 2.26 -4.02
N ASP A 34 2.69 1.94 -5.17
CA ASP A 34 3.97 1.24 -5.33
C ASP A 34 4.14 -0.01 -4.44
N PRO A 35 3.18 -0.95 -4.42
CA PRO A 35 3.22 -2.08 -3.51
C PRO A 35 4.24 -3.13 -3.92
N SER A 36 4.97 -3.68 -2.95
CA SER A 36 5.59 -5.00 -3.07
C SER A 36 4.73 -6.06 -2.39
N ALA A 37 4.82 -7.31 -2.83
CA ALA A 37 4.02 -8.41 -2.28
C ALA A 37 4.85 -9.67 -2.08
N HIS A 38 4.70 -10.30 -0.91
CA HIS A 38 5.44 -11.49 -0.53
C HIS A 38 4.52 -12.52 0.15
N VAL A 39 4.94 -13.78 0.10
CA VAL A 39 4.29 -14.85 0.87
C VAL A 39 5.22 -15.23 2.02
N PHE A 40 4.77 -14.98 3.23
CA PHE A 40 5.46 -15.41 4.45
C PHE A 40 4.55 -16.32 5.27
N ASN A 41 5.06 -17.48 5.67
CA ASN A 41 4.31 -18.46 6.46
C ASN A 41 2.95 -18.86 5.85
N GLY A 42 2.88 -18.93 4.51
CA GLY A 42 1.66 -19.31 3.78
C GLY A 42 0.61 -18.21 3.68
N LYS A 43 0.89 -16.98 4.12
CA LYS A 43 0.02 -15.82 4.05
C LYS A 43 0.62 -14.74 3.17
N ILE A 44 -0.20 -14.04 2.41
CA ILE A 44 0.21 -12.96 1.50
C ILE A 44 0.29 -11.67 2.31
N TYR A 45 1.42 -10.96 2.19
CA TYR A 45 1.64 -9.63 2.76
C TYR A 45 1.96 -8.65 1.64
N VAL A 46 1.34 -7.48 1.68
CA VAL A 46 1.55 -6.40 0.72
C VAL A 46 2.07 -5.19 1.48
N TYR A 47 3.14 -4.61 0.97
CA TYR A 47 3.85 -3.48 1.56
C TYR A 47 3.78 -2.29 0.61
N PRO A 48 2.75 -1.47 0.69
CA PRO A 48 2.63 -0.25 -0.11
C PRO A 48 3.26 0.95 0.60
N SER A 49 3.49 2.02 -0.14
CA SER A 49 3.55 3.36 0.45
C SER A 49 2.16 3.75 0.94
N HIS A 50 2.07 4.59 1.96
CA HIS A 50 0.81 5.11 2.48
C HIS A 50 0.69 6.60 2.13
N ASP A 51 -0.16 6.90 1.16
CA ASP A 51 -0.34 8.25 0.67
C ASP A 51 -1.17 9.08 1.64
N ILE A 52 -0.67 10.27 1.96
CA ILE A 52 -1.32 11.22 2.85
C ILE A 52 -1.79 12.41 2.03
N ILE A 53 -3.05 12.79 2.20
CA ILE A 53 -3.59 14.01 1.58
C ILE A 53 -3.08 15.21 2.39
N GLU A 54 -2.11 15.91 1.83
CA GLU A 54 -1.61 17.16 2.42
C GLU A 54 -2.52 18.33 2.06
N LYS A 55 -2.76 19.23 3.04
CA LYS A 55 -3.58 20.43 2.82
C LYS A 55 -2.89 21.46 1.94
N ASN A 56 -1.56 21.52 1.99
CA ASN A 56 -0.73 22.45 1.21
C ASN A 56 0.49 21.70 0.65
N PRO A 57 0.33 20.84 -0.35
CA PRO A 57 1.45 20.10 -0.92
C PRO A 57 2.41 21.07 -1.62
N LEU A 58 3.69 20.86 -1.41
CA LEU A 58 4.73 21.52 -2.21
C LEU A 58 4.85 20.74 -3.53
N TYR A 59 4.53 21.41 -4.63
CA TYR A 59 4.75 20.87 -5.97
C TYR A 59 6.12 21.29 -6.47
N ASP A 60 7.04 20.34 -6.46
CA ASP A 60 8.39 20.54 -7.00
C ASP A 60 8.82 19.31 -7.82
N ASP A 61 9.94 19.41 -8.51
CA ASP A 61 10.48 18.31 -9.32
C ASP A 61 11.05 17.16 -8.46
N CYS A 62 11.10 17.34 -7.15
CA CYS A 62 11.57 16.34 -6.19
C CYS A 62 10.45 15.55 -5.51
N GLY A 63 9.20 15.69 -5.97
CA GLY A 63 8.07 14.92 -5.47
C GLY A 63 7.64 15.30 -4.05
N SER A 64 7.84 16.55 -3.62
CA SER A 64 7.52 17.00 -2.25
C SER A 64 6.03 16.90 -1.91
N GLN A 65 5.15 16.81 -2.92
CA GLN A 65 3.73 16.55 -2.75
C GLN A 65 3.42 15.13 -2.24
N TYR A 66 4.36 14.19 -2.34
CA TYR A 66 4.21 12.82 -1.86
C TYR A 66 4.79 12.69 -0.43
N ALA A 67 4.08 13.26 0.53
CA ALA A 67 4.56 13.41 1.92
C ALA A 67 4.16 12.24 2.81
N MET A 68 4.46 11.00 2.39
CA MET A 68 4.18 9.81 3.18
C MET A 68 5.00 9.78 4.47
N ARG A 69 4.33 9.48 5.60
CA ARG A 69 4.94 9.50 6.94
C ARG A 69 5.02 8.14 7.61
N ASP A 70 4.18 7.19 7.20
CA ASP A 70 4.15 5.85 7.81
C ASP A 70 3.98 4.78 6.74
N TYR A 71 4.26 3.54 7.12
CA TYR A 71 3.91 2.36 6.35
C TYR A 71 2.79 1.60 7.02
N ARG A 72 1.87 1.10 6.18
CA ARG A 72 0.85 0.13 6.53
C ARG A 72 1.14 -1.18 5.81
N VAL A 73 0.89 -2.28 6.46
CA VAL A 73 0.98 -3.60 5.82
C VAL A 73 -0.43 -4.13 5.63
N LEU A 74 -0.68 -4.69 4.46
CA LEU A 74 -1.91 -5.40 4.17
C LEU A 74 -1.63 -6.90 4.19
N SER A 75 -2.59 -7.71 4.62
CA SER A 75 -2.44 -9.16 4.51
C SER A 75 -3.73 -9.86 4.14
N MET A 76 -3.60 -11.01 3.48
CA MET A 76 -4.71 -11.90 3.12
C MET A 76 -4.24 -13.35 3.08
N ASP A 77 -5.14 -14.29 3.37
CA ASP A 77 -4.79 -15.70 3.39
C ASP A 77 -4.71 -16.30 1.99
N TYR A 78 -5.44 -15.73 1.02
CA TYR A 78 -5.42 -16.13 -0.40
C TYR A 78 -5.83 -14.96 -1.29
N ILE A 79 -5.47 -15.01 -2.57
CA ILE A 79 -5.82 -13.98 -3.56
C ILE A 79 -7.35 -13.86 -3.67
N GLY A 80 -7.85 -12.64 -3.49
CA GLY A 80 -9.29 -12.35 -3.50
C GLY A 80 -10.00 -12.64 -2.17
N GLY A 81 -9.26 -13.03 -1.14
CA GLY A 81 -9.78 -13.17 0.22
C GLY A 81 -9.93 -11.83 0.95
N PRO A 82 -10.51 -11.85 2.15
CA PRO A 82 -10.61 -10.65 2.99
C PRO A 82 -9.22 -10.07 3.27
N VAL A 83 -9.11 -8.74 3.16
CA VAL A 83 -7.86 -8.02 3.43
C VAL A 83 -7.88 -7.44 4.83
N THR A 84 -6.79 -7.64 5.56
CA THR A 84 -6.54 -7.01 6.86
C THR A 84 -5.58 -5.84 6.65
N ILE A 85 -5.99 -4.63 7.03
CA ILE A 85 -5.11 -3.47 7.14
C ILE A 85 -4.52 -3.48 8.55
N HIS A 86 -3.20 -3.64 8.65
CA HIS A 86 -2.51 -3.64 9.95
C HIS A 86 -2.29 -2.20 10.46
N ASP A 87 -1.99 -2.08 11.76
CA ASP A 87 -1.57 -0.83 12.37
C ASP A 87 -0.28 -0.29 11.73
N VAL A 88 0.17 0.89 12.17
CA VAL A 88 1.43 1.49 11.71
C VAL A 88 2.57 0.49 11.85
N ALA A 89 3.14 0.10 10.72
CA ALA A 89 4.25 -0.84 10.65
C ALA A 89 5.60 -0.16 10.95
N LEU A 90 5.77 1.08 10.48
CA LEU A 90 6.91 1.96 10.76
C LEU A 90 6.45 3.40 10.60
N ASP A 91 6.75 4.25 11.58
CA ASP A 91 6.53 5.69 11.51
C ASP A 91 7.85 6.42 11.21
N LEU A 92 7.76 7.55 10.51
CA LEU A 92 8.90 8.40 10.18
C LEU A 92 9.64 8.90 11.41
N ASP A 93 8.91 9.18 12.49
CA ASP A 93 9.46 9.66 13.75
C ASP A 93 10.32 8.60 14.47
N ASP A 94 10.14 7.31 14.12
CA ASP A 94 10.94 6.19 14.61
C ASP A 94 12.26 5.98 13.81
N VAL A 95 12.52 6.83 12.79
CA VAL A 95 13.71 6.74 11.94
C VAL A 95 14.62 7.95 12.19
N PRO A 96 15.66 7.83 13.04
CA PRO A 96 16.41 8.97 13.58
C PRO A 96 17.10 9.87 12.55
N TRP A 97 17.42 9.31 11.39
CA TRP A 97 18.13 10.00 10.31
C TRP A 97 17.20 10.53 9.22
N ALA A 98 15.95 10.01 9.15
CA ALA A 98 14.99 10.43 8.14
C ALA A 98 14.40 11.82 8.46
N LYS A 99 13.91 12.47 7.42
CA LYS A 99 13.24 13.76 7.49
C LYS A 99 11.83 13.69 6.92
N ARG A 100 11.65 13.05 5.76
CA ARG A 100 10.38 13.06 5.02
C ARG A 100 10.32 12.00 3.92
N GLN A 101 9.13 11.73 3.41
CA GLN A 101 8.87 10.97 2.18
C GLN A 101 9.26 9.49 2.28
N PHE A 102 8.43 8.71 2.96
CA PHE A 102 8.49 7.26 2.93
C PHE A 102 7.92 6.72 1.62
N TRP A 103 8.77 6.47 0.63
CA TRP A 103 8.37 5.98 -0.69
C TRP A 103 8.31 4.46 -0.75
N ALA A 104 8.22 3.92 -1.97
CA ALA A 104 8.00 2.51 -2.27
C ALA A 104 8.85 1.53 -1.44
N PRO A 105 8.28 0.79 -0.49
CA PRO A 105 9.04 -0.15 0.34
C PRO A 105 9.11 -1.53 -0.32
N ASP A 106 10.05 -2.34 0.19
CA ASP A 106 10.09 -3.78 -0.08
C ASP A 106 10.43 -4.55 1.20
N ALA A 107 10.07 -5.84 1.24
CA ALA A 107 10.32 -6.67 2.41
C ALA A 107 11.04 -7.96 2.06
N ALA A 108 11.77 -8.51 3.03
CA ALA A 108 12.42 -9.81 2.92
C ALA A 108 12.35 -10.55 4.25
N GLU A 109 12.38 -11.88 4.21
CA GLU A 109 12.55 -12.72 5.39
C GLU A 109 13.95 -13.33 5.38
N LYS A 110 14.59 -13.34 6.54
CA LYS A 110 15.84 -14.08 6.76
C LYS A 110 15.96 -14.48 8.22
N ASP A 111 16.22 -15.76 8.44
CA ASP A 111 16.48 -16.34 9.76
C ASP A 111 15.36 -16.04 10.78
N GLY A 112 14.10 -16.13 10.34
CA GLY A 112 12.91 -15.88 11.16
C GLY A 112 12.70 -14.41 11.53
N LYS A 113 13.36 -13.49 10.84
CA LYS A 113 13.17 -12.05 10.97
C LYS A 113 12.73 -11.45 9.65
N TYR A 114 11.93 -10.38 9.75
CA TYR A 114 11.43 -9.64 8.61
C TYR A 114 12.16 -8.31 8.53
N TYR A 115 12.56 -7.95 7.33
CA TYR A 115 13.32 -6.75 7.01
C TYR A 115 12.49 -5.90 6.07
N LEU A 116 12.24 -4.66 6.45
CA LEU A 116 11.60 -3.66 5.59
C LEU A 116 12.70 -2.74 5.05
N TYR A 117 12.83 -2.68 3.74
CA TYR A 117 13.70 -1.75 3.02
C TYR A 117 12.85 -0.60 2.52
N PHE A 118 13.29 0.62 2.74
CA PHE A 118 12.49 1.79 2.41
C PHE A 118 13.34 2.98 1.98
N PRO A 119 12.98 3.65 0.88
CA PRO A 119 13.59 4.91 0.51
C PRO A 119 12.93 6.05 1.30
N THR A 120 13.75 6.95 1.83
CA THR A 120 13.29 8.18 2.48
C THR A 120 14.36 9.23 2.41
N LYS A 121 13.98 10.52 2.44
CA LYS A 121 14.93 11.63 2.49
C LYS A 121 15.52 11.78 3.88
N ASP A 122 16.83 11.94 3.92
CA ASP A 122 17.59 12.30 5.12
C ASP A 122 17.45 13.81 5.44
N LYS A 123 18.19 14.27 6.44
CA LYS A 123 18.15 15.68 6.89
C LYS A 123 18.70 16.67 5.88
N GLU A 124 19.50 16.19 4.94
CA GLU A 124 20.05 16.94 3.81
C GLU A 124 19.18 16.88 2.55
N ASP A 125 17.95 16.32 2.65
CA ASP A 125 17.01 16.10 1.54
C ASP A 125 17.51 15.15 0.44
N ILE A 126 18.44 14.25 0.78
CA ILE A 126 18.95 13.21 -0.12
C ILE A 126 18.23 11.90 0.16
N PHE A 127 17.72 11.25 -0.88
CA PHE A 127 17.16 9.90 -0.71
C PHE A 127 18.21 8.88 -0.32
N LYS A 128 17.93 8.13 0.73
CA LYS A 128 18.71 7.01 1.23
C LYS A 128 17.81 5.78 1.38
N ILE A 129 18.40 4.60 1.42
CA ILE A 129 17.68 3.37 1.72
C ILE A 129 17.85 3.03 3.20
N GLY A 130 16.74 2.98 3.89
CA GLY A 130 16.66 2.49 5.27
C GLY A 130 16.41 1.00 5.35
N VAL A 131 16.74 0.42 6.50
CA VAL A 131 16.36 -0.95 6.88
C VAL A 131 15.74 -0.91 8.26
N ALA A 132 14.58 -1.52 8.40
CA ALA A 132 13.95 -1.77 9.68
C ALA A 132 13.68 -3.27 9.86
N VAL A 133 13.65 -3.76 11.10
CA VAL A 133 13.57 -5.20 11.41
C VAL A 133 12.42 -5.46 12.36
N SER A 134 11.67 -6.54 12.09
CA SER A 134 10.60 -7.04 12.94
C SER A 134 10.71 -8.56 13.15
N ASN A 135 10.03 -9.06 14.17
CA ASN A 135 9.82 -10.49 14.38
C ASN A 135 8.52 -10.98 13.72
N LYS A 136 7.74 -10.06 13.13
CA LYS A 136 6.48 -10.35 12.45
C LYS A 136 6.45 -9.67 11.10
N PRO A 137 5.86 -10.29 10.07
CA PRO A 137 5.81 -9.70 8.74
C PRO A 137 5.01 -8.39 8.69
N GLU A 138 3.98 -8.24 9.54
CA GLU A 138 3.18 -7.02 9.63
C GLU A 138 3.82 -5.90 10.46
N GLY A 139 4.94 -6.15 11.12
CA GLY A 139 5.58 -5.20 12.02
C GLY A 139 5.13 -5.36 13.49
N PRO A 140 5.28 -4.33 14.37
CA PRO A 140 6.01 -3.09 14.06
C PRO A 140 7.48 -3.33 13.78
N PHE A 141 8.04 -2.55 12.88
CA PHE A 141 9.45 -2.61 12.51
C PHE A 141 10.28 -1.59 13.33
N LYS A 142 11.50 -1.96 13.65
CA LYS A 142 12.47 -1.07 14.31
C LYS A 142 13.56 -0.68 13.33
N SER A 143 13.67 0.62 13.03
CA SER A 143 14.67 1.14 12.12
C SER A 143 16.09 0.94 12.64
N LYS A 144 17.03 0.71 11.72
CA LYS A 144 18.45 0.87 11.98
C LYS A 144 18.79 2.34 12.20
N LYS A 145 19.88 2.59 13.00
CA LYS A 145 20.30 3.96 13.34
C LYS A 145 20.77 4.79 12.14
N ASN A 146 21.27 4.14 11.11
CA ASN A 146 21.81 4.75 9.90
C ASN A 146 21.19 4.10 8.66
N PRO A 147 21.13 4.80 7.53
CA PRO A 147 20.80 4.21 6.24
C PRO A 147 21.87 3.22 5.80
N ILE A 148 21.57 2.46 4.75
CA ILE A 148 22.56 1.60 4.07
C ILE A 148 23.66 2.50 3.52
N GLU A 149 24.92 2.19 3.86
CA GLU A 149 26.08 2.92 3.38
C GLU A 149 26.17 2.86 1.85
N GLY A 150 26.48 3.99 1.22
CA GLY A 150 26.57 4.12 -0.23
C GLY A 150 25.23 4.18 -0.95
N SER A 151 24.08 4.01 -0.25
CA SER A 151 22.76 4.22 -0.84
C SER A 151 22.48 5.72 -0.91
N TYR A 152 22.26 6.23 -2.12
CA TYR A 152 21.75 7.58 -2.32
C TYR A 152 21.13 7.68 -3.71
N SER A 153 20.15 8.57 -3.85
CA SER A 153 19.59 9.01 -5.12
C SER A 153 19.57 10.53 -5.16
N MET A 154 19.93 11.04 -6.31
CA MET A 154 19.83 12.47 -6.60
C MET A 154 18.41 12.80 -7.05
#